data_093341de54cee8696970124a60b51a2e
#
_entry.id   093341de54cee8696970124a60b51a2e
#
_cell.length_a   1.000
_cell.length_b   1.000
_cell.length_c   1.000
_cell.angle_alpha   90.00
_cell.angle_beta   90.00
_cell.angle_gamma   90.00
#
_symmetry.space_group_name_H-M   'P 1'
#
loop_
_entity.id
_entity.type
_entity.pdbx_description
1 polymer ?
#
loop_
_entity_poly.entity_id
_entity_poly.type
_entity_poly.pdbx_seq_one_letter_code
_entity_poly.pdbx_strand_id
1 'polypeptide(L)'
;MTELDGGSDVGSGCQTMATPIDPSGAESEGWADTKLTGYKWFSSATDANMAFALARESAAGGAEAPIGGSRGLSLFYVEVREDHGGRGGGGTQARTTIRLKRLKDKLGTRQLPTAELELVGVPAARASRKGRGVARISEMMNITRVHNAITASSYMRRISDITADYACRRSVFGKPLCEQPLAVAILAHFEVHARASLALTMEAVFCLGVAESGEKFGTRDEKAMLRVLTPLAKLFTAKQVVWAASEGLEFFGGQGYIEKTGIPGKIALSHEILPSFCHNSPPILSPLMIA
;
A
#
# COMPACT_ATOMS: atom_id res chain seq x y z
N MET A 1 -3.91 -9.40 -0.06
CA MET A 1 -4.39 -9.92 1.23
C MET A 1 -3.23 -10.53 2.00
N THR A 2 -3.04 -10.19 3.29
CA THR A 2 -2.00 -10.74 4.17
C THR A 2 -2.62 -11.52 5.31
N GLU A 3 -1.84 -12.41 5.94
CA GLU A 3 -2.27 -13.22 7.08
C GLU A 3 -1.62 -12.75 8.38
N LEU A 4 -2.11 -13.21 9.53
CA LEU A 4 -1.66 -12.74 10.84
C LEU A 4 -0.15 -12.93 11.03
N ASP A 5 0.34 -14.14 10.71
CA ASP A 5 1.74 -14.52 10.87
C ASP A 5 2.60 -14.21 9.64
N GLY A 6 2.01 -13.60 8.61
CA GLY A 6 2.61 -13.45 7.29
C GLY A 6 2.65 -12.02 6.75
N GLY A 7 3.08 -11.04 7.51
CA GLY A 7 3.26 -9.67 7.06
C GLY A 7 4.41 -9.55 6.04
N SER A 8 5.57 -9.05 6.48
CA SER A 8 6.78 -9.01 5.65
C SER A 8 7.35 -10.40 5.38
N ASP A 9 7.12 -11.33 6.27
CA ASP A 9 7.50 -12.75 6.15
C ASP A 9 6.36 -13.59 5.57
N VAL A 10 5.83 -13.19 4.41
CA VAL A 10 4.76 -13.91 3.73
C VAL A 10 5.16 -15.36 3.38
N GLY A 11 6.48 -15.62 3.26
CA GLY A 11 7.00 -16.92 2.88
C GLY A 11 6.73 -18.01 3.90
N SER A 12 6.82 -17.73 5.18
CA SER A 12 6.52 -18.69 6.27
C SER A 12 5.11 -18.51 6.82
N GLY A 13 4.62 -17.28 6.89
CA GLY A 13 3.38 -16.94 7.56
C GLY A 13 2.10 -17.14 6.75
N CYS A 14 2.16 -17.45 5.45
CA CYS A 14 0.96 -17.70 4.67
C CYS A 14 0.49 -19.15 4.86
N GLN A 15 -0.70 -19.32 5.44
CA GLN A 15 -1.32 -20.62 5.74
C GLN A 15 -2.50 -20.96 4.82
N THR A 16 -3.01 -20.00 4.04
CA THR A 16 -4.10 -20.28 3.09
C THR A 16 -3.69 -21.37 2.10
N MET A 17 -4.55 -22.36 1.96
CA MET A 17 -4.37 -23.50 1.07
C MET A 17 -5.19 -23.32 -0.20
N ALA A 18 -4.59 -23.75 -1.31
CA ALA A 18 -5.20 -23.84 -2.62
C ALA A 18 -5.31 -25.32 -3.00
N THR A 19 -6.54 -25.81 -3.14
CA THR A 19 -6.84 -27.19 -3.53
C THR A 19 -7.42 -27.21 -4.94
N PRO A 20 -6.94 -28.05 -5.86
CA PRO A 20 -7.52 -28.16 -7.20
C PRO A 20 -9.01 -28.52 -7.15
N ILE A 21 -9.79 -27.96 -8.05
CA ILE A 21 -11.18 -28.39 -8.31
C ILE A 21 -11.10 -29.57 -9.26
N ASP A 22 -11.82 -30.66 -8.97
CA ASP A 22 -11.90 -31.79 -9.87
C ASP A 22 -12.63 -31.38 -11.16
N PRO A 23 -12.01 -31.49 -12.35
CA PRO A 23 -12.64 -31.11 -13.61
C PRO A 23 -13.90 -31.92 -13.94
N SER A 24 -14.08 -33.10 -13.33
CA SER A 24 -15.26 -33.95 -13.50
C SER A 24 -16.41 -33.59 -12.56
N GLY A 25 -16.18 -32.72 -11.58
CA GLY A 25 -17.16 -32.30 -10.57
C GLY A 25 -18.14 -31.25 -11.09
N ALA A 26 -19.41 -31.37 -10.70
CA ALA A 26 -20.47 -30.39 -11.00
C ALA A 26 -20.25 -28.98 -10.38
N GLU A 27 -19.11 -28.75 -9.72
CA GLU A 27 -18.79 -27.54 -8.98
C GLU A 27 -17.78 -26.60 -9.69
N SER A 28 -17.37 -26.92 -10.93
CA SER A 28 -16.45 -26.07 -11.66
C SER A 28 -17.20 -24.85 -12.24
N GLU A 29 -16.96 -23.68 -11.71
CA GLU A 29 -17.39 -22.42 -12.32
C GLU A 29 -16.50 -22.09 -13.51
N GLY A 30 -16.46 -22.82 -14.55
CA GLY A 30 -15.77 -22.65 -15.84
C GLY A 30 -14.45 -21.85 -15.90
N TRP A 31 -14.26 -20.82 -15.05
CA TRP A 31 -13.07 -20.00 -14.96
C TRP A 31 -12.15 -20.37 -13.78
N ALA A 32 -12.69 -21.01 -12.74
CA ALA A 32 -11.95 -21.38 -11.53
C ALA A 32 -11.36 -22.77 -11.66
N ASP A 33 -10.08 -22.90 -11.36
CA ASP A 33 -9.34 -24.17 -11.36
C ASP A 33 -9.00 -24.67 -9.94
N THR A 34 -9.30 -23.86 -8.93
CA THR A 34 -8.81 -24.04 -7.56
C THR A 34 -9.81 -23.50 -6.54
N LYS A 35 -9.84 -24.09 -5.35
CA LYS A 35 -10.56 -23.57 -4.17
C LYS A 35 -9.58 -23.08 -3.13
N LEU A 36 -9.81 -21.87 -2.58
CA LEU A 36 -9.00 -21.30 -1.50
C LEU A 36 -9.69 -21.46 -0.15
N THR A 37 -8.95 -21.95 0.83
CA THR A 37 -9.40 -22.06 2.23
C THR A 37 -8.34 -21.48 3.16
N GLY A 38 -8.71 -20.54 4.03
CA GLY A 38 -7.80 -19.90 4.96
C GLY A 38 -8.34 -18.63 5.56
N TYR A 39 -7.48 -17.92 6.30
CA TYR A 39 -7.84 -16.70 6.99
C TYR A 39 -6.93 -15.54 6.58
N LYS A 40 -7.52 -14.48 6.08
CA LYS A 40 -6.82 -13.25 5.69
C LYS A 40 -7.02 -12.18 6.76
N TRP A 41 -5.94 -11.84 7.44
CA TRP A 41 -5.93 -10.86 8.53
C TRP A 41 -6.06 -9.42 8.05
N PHE A 42 -5.55 -9.12 6.86
CA PHE A 42 -5.54 -7.77 6.31
C PHE A 42 -5.91 -7.80 4.82
N SER A 43 -7.15 -7.44 4.52
CA SER A 43 -7.67 -7.34 3.15
C SER A 43 -8.20 -5.93 2.94
N SER A 44 -7.44 -5.11 2.20
CA SER A 44 -7.85 -3.75 1.86
C SER A 44 -8.79 -3.76 0.66
N ALA A 45 -9.63 -2.71 0.55
CA ALA A 45 -10.65 -2.58 -0.48
C ALA A 45 -11.57 -3.82 -0.54
N THR A 46 -12.09 -4.22 0.62
CA THR A 46 -12.98 -5.39 0.75
C THR A 46 -14.32 -5.24 0.05
N ASP A 47 -14.65 -4.03 -0.39
CA ASP A 47 -15.79 -3.68 -1.23
C ASP A 47 -15.54 -3.86 -2.73
N ALA A 48 -14.30 -4.21 -3.15
CA ALA A 48 -13.98 -4.49 -4.54
C ALA A 48 -14.65 -5.78 -5.05
N ASN A 49 -14.89 -5.84 -6.36
CA ASN A 49 -15.50 -7.01 -7.01
C ASN A 49 -14.52 -8.18 -7.12
N MET A 50 -13.21 -7.89 -7.14
CA MET A 50 -12.16 -8.90 -7.30
C MET A 50 -11.00 -8.65 -6.34
N ALA A 51 -10.22 -9.71 -6.10
CA ALA A 51 -9.01 -9.63 -5.30
C ALA A 51 -7.93 -10.58 -5.80
N PHE A 52 -6.69 -10.28 -5.42
CA PHE A 52 -5.58 -11.21 -5.53
C PHE A 52 -5.20 -11.77 -4.16
N ALA A 53 -5.04 -13.09 -4.07
CA ALA A 53 -4.63 -13.78 -2.86
C ALA A 53 -3.41 -14.67 -3.12
N LEU A 54 -2.49 -14.70 -2.16
CA LEU A 54 -1.43 -15.69 -2.12
C LEU A 54 -1.93 -16.93 -1.36
N ALA A 55 -1.63 -18.11 -1.87
CA ALA A 55 -1.94 -19.36 -1.21
C ALA A 55 -0.89 -20.43 -1.54
N ARG A 56 -0.79 -21.45 -0.66
CA ARG A 56 0.03 -22.63 -0.88
C ARG A 56 -0.75 -23.66 -1.66
N GLU A 57 -0.15 -24.19 -2.71
CA GLU A 57 -0.78 -25.27 -3.45
C GLU A 57 -0.63 -26.59 -2.72
N SER A 58 -1.75 -27.27 -2.51
CA SER A 58 -1.76 -28.68 -2.10
C SER A 58 -1.40 -29.57 -3.30
N ALA A 59 -0.65 -30.63 -3.06
CA ALA A 59 -0.47 -31.65 -4.09
C ALA A 59 -1.82 -32.34 -4.41
N ALA A 60 -2.05 -32.63 -5.67
CA ALA A 60 -3.21 -33.41 -6.07
C ALA A 60 -3.19 -34.77 -5.31
N GLY A 61 -4.23 -35.00 -4.49
CA GLY A 61 -4.33 -36.19 -3.65
C GLY A 61 -3.84 -36.07 -2.21
N GLY A 62 -3.36 -34.87 -1.78
CA GLY A 62 -3.05 -34.62 -0.35
C GLY A 62 -1.81 -35.34 0.22
N ALA A 63 -1.02 -36.00 -0.62
CA ALA A 63 0.05 -36.91 -0.19
C ALA A 63 1.38 -36.23 0.14
N GLU A 64 1.60 -34.99 -0.32
CA GLU A 64 2.85 -34.26 -0.05
C GLU A 64 2.60 -33.04 0.80
N ALA A 65 3.50 -32.77 1.76
CA ALA A 65 3.49 -31.55 2.54
C ALA A 65 3.67 -30.32 1.62
N PRO A 66 2.98 -29.21 1.87
CA PRO A 66 3.13 -28.00 1.08
C PRO A 66 4.58 -27.51 1.11
N ILE A 67 5.09 -27.08 -0.03
CA ILE A 67 6.44 -26.51 -0.13
C ILE A 67 6.52 -25.26 0.77
N GLY A 68 7.50 -25.24 1.67
CA GLY A 68 7.75 -24.13 2.58
C GLY A 68 8.32 -22.89 1.86
N GLY A 69 8.32 -21.77 2.56
CA GLY A 69 8.88 -20.51 2.06
C GLY A 69 8.08 -19.85 0.93
N SER A 70 8.66 -18.82 0.32
CA SER A 70 8.03 -18.05 -0.76
C SER A 70 7.86 -18.84 -2.06
N ARG A 71 8.66 -19.88 -2.27
CA ARG A 71 8.56 -20.76 -3.45
C ARG A 71 7.35 -21.69 -3.43
N GLY A 72 6.72 -21.85 -2.27
CA GLY A 72 5.47 -22.60 -2.13
C GLY A 72 4.22 -21.76 -2.39
N LEU A 73 4.36 -20.47 -2.66
CA LEU A 73 3.24 -19.55 -2.82
C LEU A 73 2.96 -19.22 -4.28
N SER A 74 1.71 -19.43 -4.69
CA SER A 74 1.18 -18.97 -5.98
C SER A 74 0.18 -17.85 -5.77
N LEU A 75 -0.03 -17.04 -6.81
CA LEU A 75 -0.99 -15.94 -6.83
C LEU A 75 -2.27 -16.41 -7.49
N PHE A 76 -3.39 -16.13 -6.85
CA PHE A 76 -4.72 -16.49 -7.32
C PHE A 76 -5.59 -15.25 -7.49
N TYR A 77 -6.36 -15.22 -8.56
CA TYR A 77 -7.46 -14.31 -8.81
C TYR A 77 -8.71 -14.87 -8.12
N VAL A 78 -9.45 -13.98 -7.45
CA VAL A 78 -10.65 -14.31 -6.69
C VAL A 78 -11.73 -13.30 -7.03
N GLU A 79 -12.91 -13.75 -7.38
CA GLU A 79 -14.09 -12.89 -7.44
C GLU A 79 -14.71 -12.78 -6.03
N VAL A 80 -14.81 -11.54 -5.54
CA VAL A 80 -15.35 -11.26 -4.19
C VAL A 80 -16.87 -11.12 -4.24
N ARG A 81 -17.40 -10.58 -5.36
CA ARG A 81 -18.82 -10.37 -5.57
C ARG A 81 -19.22 -10.97 -6.92
N GLU A 82 -20.39 -11.56 -6.96
CA GLU A 82 -21.00 -12.01 -8.20
C GLU A 82 -21.84 -10.88 -8.79
N ASP A 83 -21.50 -10.45 -10.00
CA ASP A 83 -22.42 -9.67 -10.81
C ASP A 83 -23.44 -10.64 -11.43
N HIS A 84 -24.57 -10.81 -10.77
CA HIS A 84 -25.71 -11.44 -11.41
C HIS A 84 -26.25 -10.48 -12.49
N GLY A 85 -25.68 -10.56 -13.69
CA GLY A 85 -26.13 -9.86 -14.89
C GLY A 85 -27.52 -10.28 -15.36
N GLY A 86 -28.49 -10.35 -14.46
CA GLY A 86 -29.89 -10.59 -14.72
C GLY A 86 -30.63 -9.26 -14.82
N ARG A 87 -31.27 -9.00 -15.96
CA ARG A 87 -32.28 -7.95 -16.14
C ARG A 87 -33.35 -8.05 -15.06
N GLY A 88 -33.20 -7.33 -13.98
CA GLY A 88 -34.21 -7.27 -12.91
C GLY A 88 -33.62 -7.10 -11.55
N GLY A 89 -33.26 -5.90 -11.20
CA GLY A 89 -33.19 -5.40 -9.84
C GLY A 89 -32.18 -6.09 -8.94
N GLY A 90 -31.10 -5.48 -8.73
CA GLY A 90 -30.67 -5.81 -7.48
C GLY A 90 -29.28 -5.84 -7.12
N GLY A 91 -28.70 -5.99 -6.41
CA GLY A 91 -27.56 -5.95 -5.56
C GLY A 91 -26.58 -7.05 -5.89
N THR A 92 -25.36 -6.65 -6.04
CA THR A 92 -24.20 -7.54 -6.04
C THR A 92 -24.24 -8.36 -4.74
N GLN A 93 -24.53 -9.64 -4.82
CA GLN A 93 -24.57 -10.51 -3.66
C GLN A 93 -23.14 -11.00 -3.36
N ALA A 94 -22.66 -10.76 -2.14
CA ALA A 94 -21.37 -11.27 -1.71
C ALA A 94 -21.40 -12.81 -1.68
N ARG A 95 -20.33 -13.46 -2.15
CA ARG A 95 -20.20 -14.92 -2.08
C ARG A 95 -20.26 -15.39 -0.63
N THR A 96 -21.07 -16.38 -0.35
CA THR A 96 -21.18 -16.99 1.00
C THR A 96 -19.89 -17.68 1.44
N THR A 97 -19.00 -17.99 0.47
CA THR A 97 -17.69 -18.60 0.71
C THR A 97 -16.65 -17.63 1.27
N ILE A 98 -16.86 -16.31 1.12
CA ILE A 98 -16.03 -15.27 1.75
C ILE A 98 -16.81 -14.67 2.91
N ARG A 99 -16.34 -14.88 4.12
CA ARG A 99 -16.98 -14.38 5.34
C ARG A 99 -16.18 -13.22 5.91
N LEU A 100 -16.81 -12.05 5.98
CA LEU A 100 -16.26 -10.90 6.68
C LEU A 100 -16.38 -11.14 8.20
N LYS A 101 -15.23 -11.20 8.89
CA LYS A 101 -15.21 -11.39 10.34
C LYS A 101 -15.22 -10.06 11.09
N ARG A 102 -14.39 -9.12 10.66
CA ARG A 102 -14.28 -7.81 11.32
C ARG A 102 -13.70 -6.77 10.37
N LEU A 103 -14.18 -5.54 10.45
CA LEU A 103 -13.51 -4.38 9.87
C LEU A 103 -12.42 -3.89 10.82
N LYS A 104 -11.29 -3.49 10.25
CA LYS A 104 -10.17 -2.93 11.02
C LYS A 104 -10.44 -1.47 11.38
N ASP A 105 -10.31 -1.14 12.65
CA ASP A 105 -10.16 0.25 13.08
C ASP A 105 -8.72 0.69 12.81
N LYS A 106 -8.52 1.74 12.01
CA LYS A 106 -7.22 2.14 11.49
C LYS A 106 -6.91 3.59 11.84
N LEU A 107 -5.64 3.90 12.05
CA LEU A 107 -5.19 5.27 12.23
C LEU A 107 -5.32 6.10 10.95
N GLY A 108 -5.13 5.48 9.78
CA GLY A 108 -5.22 6.15 8.49
C GLY A 108 -6.01 5.37 7.45
N THR A 109 -6.32 6.00 6.31
CA THR A 109 -7.13 5.41 5.22
C THR A 109 -8.47 4.88 5.70
N ARG A 110 -9.12 5.57 6.63
CA ARG A 110 -10.40 5.14 7.25
C ARG A 110 -11.54 5.04 6.24
N GLN A 111 -11.48 5.83 5.18
CA GLN A 111 -12.44 5.79 4.06
C GLN A 111 -12.37 4.51 3.22
N LEU A 112 -11.28 3.73 3.31
CA LEU A 112 -11.15 2.46 2.61
C LEU A 112 -11.38 1.31 3.60
N PRO A 113 -12.36 0.42 3.36
CA PRO A 113 -12.60 -0.71 4.23
C PRO A 113 -11.43 -1.70 4.16
N THR A 114 -10.95 -2.09 5.33
CA THR A 114 -9.96 -3.16 5.49
C THR A 114 -10.51 -4.16 6.47
N ALA A 115 -10.57 -5.43 6.08
CA ALA A 115 -11.24 -6.46 6.85
C ALA A 115 -10.39 -7.70 7.11
N GLU A 116 -10.83 -8.45 8.10
CA GLU A 116 -10.48 -9.84 8.31
C GLU A 116 -11.47 -10.70 7.53
N LEU A 117 -10.94 -11.57 6.65
CA LEU A 117 -11.74 -12.45 5.80
C LEU A 117 -11.43 -13.92 6.06
N GLU A 118 -12.47 -14.71 6.26
CA GLU A 118 -12.40 -16.15 6.23
C GLU A 118 -12.78 -16.65 4.83
N LEU A 119 -11.88 -17.38 4.21
CA LEU A 119 -12.09 -18.04 2.92
C LEU A 119 -12.49 -19.48 3.16
N VAL A 120 -13.65 -19.89 2.65
CA VAL A 120 -14.18 -21.25 2.85
C VAL A 120 -14.45 -21.88 1.48
N GLY A 121 -13.42 -22.52 0.89
CA GLY A 121 -13.53 -23.11 -0.42
C GLY A 121 -13.86 -22.11 -1.53
N VAL A 122 -13.26 -20.93 -1.50
CA VAL A 122 -13.52 -19.84 -2.46
C VAL A 122 -12.99 -20.23 -3.83
N PRO A 123 -13.83 -20.23 -4.89
CA PRO A 123 -13.37 -20.46 -6.25
C PRO A 123 -12.31 -19.43 -6.66
N ALA A 124 -11.25 -19.89 -7.30
CA ALA A 124 -10.14 -19.04 -7.69
C ALA A 124 -9.46 -19.57 -8.97
N ALA A 125 -8.86 -18.67 -9.73
CA ALA A 125 -8.01 -19.00 -10.85
C ALA A 125 -6.56 -18.64 -10.57
N ARG A 126 -5.63 -19.54 -10.89
CA ARG A 126 -4.21 -19.27 -10.70
C ARG A 126 -3.71 -18.20 -11.67
N ALA A 127 -3.25 -17.07 -11.13
CA ALA A 127 -2.76 -15.91 -11.88
C ALA A 127 -1.23 -15.87 -12.03
N SER A 128 -0.50 -16.84 -11.45
CA SER A 128 0.96 -16.93 -11.58
C SER A 128 1.41 -18.33 -11.95
N ARG A 129 2.66 -18.48 -12.40
CA ARG A 129 3.29 -19.80 -12.44
C ARG A 129 3.40 -20.36 -11.01
N LYS A 130 3.32 -21.68 -10.85
CA LYS A 130 3.44 -22.36 -9.55
C LYS A 130 4.70 -21.89 -8.80
N GLY A 131 4.54 -21.52 -7.54
CA GLY A 131 5.62 -21.02 -6.69
C GLY A 131 6.20 -19.66 -7.06
N ARG A 132 5.55 -18.89 -7.94
CA ARG A 132 6.00 -17.55 -8.37
C ARG A 132 5.04 -16.43 -7.93
N GLY A 133 4.15 -16.71 -7.00
CA GLY A 133 3.15 -15.76 -6.55
C GLY A 133 3.75 -14.49 -5.93
N VAL A 134 4.76 -14.63 -5.09
CA VAL A 134 5.42 -13.48 -4.44
C VAL A 134 6.12 -12.59 -5.48
N ALA A 135 6.79 -13.18 -6.45
CA ALA A 135 7.44 -12.41 -7.52
C ALA A 135 6.40 -11.64 -8.36
N ARG A 136 5.24 -12.25 -8.61
CA ARG A 136 4.19 -11.62 -9.42
C ARG A 136 3.50 -10.47 -8.68
N ILE A 137 3.16 -10.66 -7.41
CA ILE A 137 2.52 -9.61 -6.60
C ILE A 137 3.48 -8.43 -6.32
N SER A 138 4.79 -8.65 -6.38
CA SER A 138 5.76 -7.58 -6.15
C SER A 138 5.72 -6.49 -7.21
N GLU A 139 5.26 -6.78 -8.41
CA GLU A 139 5.05 -5.78 -9.48
C GLU A 139 4.01 -4.74 -9.03
N MET A 140 2.86 -5.20 -8.51
CA MET A 140 1.83 -4.31 -7.94
C MET A 140 2.35 -3.53 -6.73
N MET A 141 3.19 -4.16 -5.89
CA MET A 141 3.77 -3.49 -4.74
C MET A 141 4.70 -2.34 -5.12
N ASN A 142 5.40 -2.42 -6.23
CA ASN A 142 6.23 -1.31 -6.73
C ASN A 142 5.37 -0.10 -7.11
N ILE A 143 4.26 -0.33 -7.81
CA ILE A 143 3.30 0.73 -8.17
C ILE A 143 2.78 1.42 -6.90
N THR A 144 2.34 0.65 -5.90
CA THR A 144 1.83 1.24 -4.64
C THR A 144 2.89 2.01 -3.87
N ARG A 145 4.15 1.58 -3.89
CA ARG A 145 5.27 2.32 -3.27
C ARG A 145 5.52 3.65 -3.96
N VAL A 146 5.48 3.68 -5.30
CA VAL A 146 5.62 4.92 -6.07
C VAL A 146 4.47 5.87 -5.76
N HIS A 147 3.22 5.39 -5.74
CA HIS A 147 2.07 6.21 -5.34
C HIS A 147 2.20 6.77 -3.92
N ASN A 148 2.72 5.99 -2.97
CA ASN A 148 3.00 6.48 -1.62
C ASN A 148 4.03 7.62 -1.63
N ALA A 149 5.10 7.50 -2.42
CA ALA A 149 6.11 8.53 -2.54
C ALA A 149 5.55 9.81 -3.20
N ILE A 150 4.73 9.69 -4.24
CA ILE A 150 4.01 10.82 -4.87
C ILE A 150 3.14 11.53 -3.85
N THR A 151 2.34 10.80 -3.10
CA THR A 151 1.44 11.34 -2.09
C THR A 151 2.23 12.08 -1.00
N ALA A 152 3.29 11.48 -0.46
CA ALA A 152 4.14 12.11 0.54
C ALA A 152 4.80 13.40 0.04
N SER A 153 5.34 13.40 -1.18
CA SER A 153 5.93 14.59 -1.81
C SER A 153 4.90 15.70 -2.02
N SER A 154 3.68 15.35 -2.41
CA SER A 154 2.58 16.30 -2.59
C SER A 154 2.18 16.95 -1.27
N TYR A 155 2.14 16.19 -0.16
CA TYR A 155 1.86 16.76 1.16
C TYR A 155 2.98 17.69 1.64
N MET A 156 4.25 17.31 1.45
CA MET A 156 5.37 18.20 1.80
C MET A 156 5.30 19.52 1.02
N ARG A 157 5.00 19.47 -0.28
CA ARG A 157 4.79 20.68 -1.08
C ARG A 157 3.63 21.52 -0.51
N ARG A 158 2.52 20.89 -0.17
CA ARG A 158 1.35 21.54 0.40
C ARG A 158 1.67 22.24 1.73
N ILE A 159 2.41 21.58 2.62
CA ILE A 159 2.83 22.15 3.90
C ILE A 159 3.73 23.34 3.67
N SER A 160 4.73 23.24 2.79
CA SER A 160 5.63 24.33 2.44
C SER A 160 4.87 25.54 1.94
N ASP A 161 3.91 25.37 1.03
CA ASP A 161 3.12 26.47 0.47
C ASP A 161 2.24 27.17 1.53
N ILE A 162 1.55 26.40 2.37
CA ILE A 162 0.66 26.93 3.41
C ILE A 162 1.48 27.69 4.47
N THR A 163 2.62 27.14 4.89
CA THR A 163 3.47 27.79 5.90
C THR A 163 4.13 29.05 5.35
N ALA A 164 4.57 29.06 4.10
CA ALA A 164 5.12 30.24 3.44
C ALA A 164 4.09 31.38 3.32
N ASP A 165 2.87 31.05 2.88
CA ASP A 165 1.77 32.02 2.81
C ASP A 165 1.43 32.58 4.20
N TYR A 166 1.36 31.75 5.22
CA TYR A 166 1.14 32.20 6.60
C TYR A 166 2.26 33.11 7.09
N ALA A 167 3.53 32.79 6.82
CA ALA A 167 4.69 33.57 7.23
C ALA A 167 4.68 35.00 6.67
N CYS A 168 4.17 35.17 5.45
CA CYS A 168 4.06 36.52 4.84
C CYS A 168 2.93 37.37 5.45
N ARG A 169 1.91 36.71 6.02
CA ARG A 169 0.73 37.41 6.57
C ARG A 169 0.78 37.63 8.08
N ARG A 170 1.51 36.76 8.80
CA ARG A 170 1.62 36.85 10.27
C ARG A 170 2.79 37.69 10.70
N SER A 171 2.52 38.73 11.48
CA SER A 171 3.56 39.55 12.13
C SER A 171 3.70 39.22 13.62
N VAL A 172 4.93 39.11 14.12
CA VAL A 172 5.30 38.94 15.51
C VAL A 172 6.52 39.83 15.83
N PHE A 173 6.57 40.37 17.01
CA PHE A 173 7.66 41.33 17.42
C PHE A 173 7.87 42.47 16.41
N GLY A 174 6.77 42.95 15.82
CA GLY A 174 6.80 44.11 14.91
C GLY A 174 7.24 43.81 13.47
N LYS A 175 7.50 42.54 13.11
CA LYS A 175 7.91 42.11 11.76
C LYS A 175 7.16 40.88 11.29
N PRO A 176 6.95 40.71 9.96
CA PRO A 176 6.42 39.46 9.40
C PRO A 176 7.27 38.25 9.78
N LEU A 177 6.65 37.05 9.89
CA LEU A 177 7.40 35.84 10.18
C LEU A 177 8.44 35.53 9.08
N CYS A 178 8.15 35.85 7.83
CA CYS A 178 9.10 35.65 6.72
C CYS A 178 10.37 36.53 6.83
N GLU A 179 10.44 37.49 7.77
CA GLU A 179 11.63 38.25 8.10
C GLU A 179 12.33 37.79 9.39
N GLN A 180 11.74 36.82 10.10
CA GLN A 180 12.31 36.25 11.32
C GLN A 180 13.31 35.13 10.98
N PRO A 181 14.57 35.22 11.44
CA PRO A 181 15.60 34.25 11.04
C PRO A 181 15.24 32.81 11.29
N LEU A 182 14.62 32.47 12.44
CA LEU A 182 14.20 31.11 12.77
C LEU A 182 13.10 30.59 11.81
N ALA A 183 12.10 31.43 11.53
CA ALA A 183 11.02 31.06 10.61
C ALA A 183 11.55 30.85 9.19
N VAL A 184 12.47 31.70 8.73
CA VAL A 184 13.14 31.57 7.42
C VAL A 184 13.91 30.25 7.35
N ALA A 185 14.64 29.88 8.40
CA ALA A 185 15.37 28.59 8.44
C ALA A 185 14.41 27.40 8.32
N ILE A 186 13.28 27.38 9.03
CA ILE A 186 12.28 26.32 8.95
C ILE A 186 11.67 26.25 7.54
N LEU A 187 11.29 27.40 6.96
CA LEU A 187 10.75 27.46 5.59
C LEU A 187 11.76 26.95 4.55
N ALA A 188 13.04 27.29 4.72
CA ALA A 188 14.11 26.78 3.84
C ALA A 188 14.23 25.24 3.94
N HIS A 189 14.12 24.68 5.15
CA HIS A 189 14.11 23.23 5.34
C HIS A 189 12.92 22.57 4.65
N PHE A 190 11.71 23.12 4.79
CA PHE A 190 10.53 22.60 4.08
C PHE A 190 10.75 22.58 2.57
N GLU A 191 11.26 23.66 2.01
CA GLU A 191 11.47 23.78 0.56
C GLU A 191 12.53 22.79 0.06
N VAL A 192 13.66 22.65 0.76
CA VAL A 192 14.71 21.69 0.40
C VAL A 192 14.18 20.26 0.44
N HIS A 193 13.47 19.87 1.51
CA HIS A 193 12.93 18.52 1.64
C HIS A 193 11.82 18.24 0.63
N ALA A 194 10.96 19.19 0.33
CA ALA A 194 9.92 19.06 -0.68
C ALA A 194 10.52 18.84 -2.08
N ARG A 195 11.53 19.63 -2.45
CA ARG A 195 12.23 19.49 -3.75
C ARG A 195 12.99 18.19 -3.85
N ALA A 196 13.75 17.81 -2.81
CA ALA A 196 14.51 16.56 -2.79
C ALA A 196 13.59 15.34 -2.90
N SER A 197 12.47 15.36 -2.17
CA SER A 197 11.47 14.30 -2.22
C SER A 197 10.79 14.19 -3.58
N LEU A 198 10.48 15.33 -4.20
CA LEU A 198 9.90 15.36 -5.55
C LEU A 198 10.89 14.80 -6.58
N ALA A 199 12.16 15.24 -6.54
CA ALA A 199 13.19 14.78 -7.48
C ALA A 199 13.39 13.26 -7.38
N LEU A 200 13.52 12.73 -6.15
CA LEU A 200 13.65 11.28 -5.92
C LEU A 200 12.41 10.52 -6.39
N THR A 201 11.22 11.07 -6.16
CA THR A 201 9.96 10.46 -6.59
C THR A 201 9.86 10.41 -8.11
N MET A 202 10.20 11.51 -8.79
CA MET A 202 10.14 11.58 -10.26
C MET A 202 11.15 10.63 -10.92
N GLU A 203 12.32 10.45 -10.34
CA GLU A 203 13.27 9.44 -10.80
C GLU A 203 12.73 8.01 -10.67
N ALA A 204 12.08 7.70 -9.54
CA ALA A 204 11.43 6.39 -9.37
C ALA A 204 10.26 6.19 -10.35
N VAL A 205 9.47 7.23 -10.64
CA VAL A 205 8.40 7.21 -11.65
C VAL A 205 8.97 6.99 -13.05
N PHE A 206 10.04 7.69 -13.40
CA PHE A 206 10.71 7.53 -14.68
C PHE A 206 11.19 6.08 -14.87
N CYS A 207 11.92 5.53 -13.89
CA CYS A 207 12.38 4.15 -13.92
C CYS A 207 11.23 3.14 -14.03
N LEU A 208 10.07 3.41 -13.38
CA LEU A 208 8.88 2.57 -13.49
C LEU A 208 8.30 2.61 -14.91
N GLY A 209 8.14 3.80 -15.49
CA GLY A 209 7.62 3.97 -16.85
C GLY A 209 8.51 3.29 -17.89
N VAL A 210 9.82 3.42 -17.76
CA VAL A 210 10.80 2.75 -18.63
C VAL A 210 10.70 1.23 -18.49
N ALA A 211 10.59 0.71 -17.25
CA ALA A 211 10.49 -0.73 -17.00
C ALA A 211 9.19 -1.33 -17.59
N GLU A 212 8.10 -0.58 -17.59
CA GLU A 212 6.81 -1.00 -18.14
C GLU A 212 6.73 -0.88 -19.67
N SER A 213 7.48 0.04 -20.27
CA SER A 213 7.52 0.25 -21.72
C SER A 213 8.21 -0.87 -22.50
N GLY A 214 8.81 -1.84 -21.80
CA GLY A 214 9.47 -3.01 -22.38
C GLY A 214 10.90 -2.75 -22.86
N GLU A 215 11.46 -3.71 -23.61
CA GLU A 215 12.88 -3.69 -24.02
C GLU A 215 13.24 -2.59 -25.02
N LYS A 216 12.25 -1.95 -25.66
CA LYS A 216 12.51 -0.85 -26.60
C LYS A 216 13.08 0.40 -25.94
N PHE A 217 12.77 0.64 -24.67
CA PHE A 217 13.12 1.88 -23.95
C PHE A 217 13.83 1.63 -22.63
N GLY A 218 13.88 0.38 -22.13
CA GLY A 218 14.43 0.04 -20.84
C GLY A 218 15.64 -0.87 -20.91
N THR A 219 16.75 -0.41 -20.36
CA THR A 219 17.95 -1.22 -20.17
C THR A 219 17.82 -2.10 -18.92
N ARG A 220 18.77 -3.04 -18.76
CA ARG A 220 18.86 -3.86 -17.55
C ARG A 220 19.13 -3.02 -16.29
N ASP A 221 19.85 -1.91 -16.47
CA ASP A 221 20.28 -1.03 -15.38
C ASP A 221 19.10 -0.24 -14.80
N GLU A 222 18.18 0.24 -15.63
CA GLU A 222 16.95 0.93 -15.15
C GLU A 222 16.02 0.01 -14.39
N LYS A 223 15.88 -1.26 -14.80
CA LYS A 223 15.13 -2.27 -14.04
C LYS A 223 15.79 -2.58 -12.69
N ALA A 224 17.13 -2.60 -12.63
CA ALA A 224 17.85 -2.75 -11.38
C ALA A 224 17.70 -1.50 -10.49
N MET A 225 17.80 -0.31 -11.09
CA MET A 225 17.61 0.96 -10.41
C MET A 225 16.20 1.08 -9.81
N LEU A 226 15.15 0.71 -10.54
CA LEU A 226 13.77 0.69 -10.04
C LEU A 226 13.62 -0.13 -8.76
N ARG A 227 14.29 -1.29 -8.68
CA ARG A 227 14.24 -2.16 -7.49
C ARG A 227 14.86 -1.52 -6.25
N VAL A 228 15.81 -0.62 -6.43
CA VAL A 228 16.47 0.11 -5.34
C VAL A 228 15.73 1.40 -5.04
N LEU A 229 15.40 2.19 -6.06
CA LEU A 229 14.79 3.52 -5.88
C LEU A 229 13.38 3.44 -5.30
N THR A 230 12.57 2.47 -5.72
CA THR A 230 11.17 2.40 -5.26
C THR A 230 11.03 2.26 -3.74
N PRO A 231 11.70 1.30 -3.06
CA PRO A 231 11.65 1.22 -1.61
C PRO A 231 12.34 2.39 -0.92
N LEU A 232 13.43 2.92 -1.50
CA LEU A 232 14.15 4.07 -0.95
C LEU A 232 13.29 5.34 -1.01
N ALA A 233 12.68 5.62 -2.16
CA ALA A 233 11.78 6.77 -2.33
C ALA A 233 10.63 6.71 -1.34
N LYS A 234 9.95 5.55 -1.23
CA LYS A 234 8.90 5.35 -0.24
C LYS A 234 9.38 5.61 1.18
N LEU A 235 10.50 5.02 1.59
CA LEU A 235 11.03 5.15 2.95
C LEU A 235 11.39 6.60 3.28
N PHE A 236 12.16 7.24 2.39
CA PHE A 236 12.63 8.60 2.58
C PHE A 236 11.46 9.59 2.65
N THR A 237 10.61 9.62 1.63
CA THR A 237 9.51 10.59 1.55
C THR A 237 8.50 10.42 2.69
N ALA A 238 8.21 9.17 3.10
CA ALA A 238 7.35 8.89 4.23
C ALA A 238 7.90 9.43 5.55
N LYS A 239 9.19 9.33 5.78
CA LYS A 239 9.82 9.88 6.99
C LYS A 239 9.86 11.41 6.97
N GLN A 240 10.14 12.00 5.81
CA GLN A 240 10.20 13.46 5.67
C GLN A 240 8.83 14.12 5.82
N VAL A 241 7.77 13.53 5.29
CA VAL A 241 6.43 14.12 5.41
C VAL A 241 5.92 14.13 6.85
N VAL A 242 6.31 13.13 7.66
CA VAL A 242 5.99 13.09 9.10
C VAL A 242 6.59 14.28 9.82
N TRP A 243 7.91 14.46 9.63
CA TRP A 243 8.62 15.59 10.19
C TRP A 243 8.00 16.92 9.73
N ALA A 244 7.82 17.08 8.42
CA ALA A 244 7.24 18.30 7.86
C ALA A 244 5.83 18.61 8.40
N ALA A 245 5.03 17.57 8.67
CA ALA A 245 3.70 17.74 9.24
C ALA A 245 3.76 18.22 10.69
N SER A 246 4.64 17.65 11.51
CA SER A 246 4.83 18.07 12.91
C SER A 246 5.30 19.51 12.98
N GLU A 247 6.39 19.82 12.32
CA GLU A 247 6.96 21.18 12.26
C GLU A 247 5.96 22.17 11.64
N GLY A 248 5.21 21.74 10.61
CA GLY A 248 4.18 22.55 9.99
C GLY A 248 3.07 22.95 10.95
N LEU A 249 2.62 22.04 11.80
CA LEU A 249 1.63 22.34 12.86
C LEU A 249 2.21 23.32 13.88
N GLU A 250 3.43 23.12 14.32
CA GLU A 250 4.11 23.99 15.28
C GLU A 250 4.35 25.39 14.72
N PHE A 251 4.63 25.50 13.42
CA PHE A 251 4.84 26.78 12.73
C PHE A 251 3.63 27.72 12.84
N PHE A 252 2.40 27.18 12.92
CA PHE A 252 1.19 27.98 13.12
C PHE A 252 0.94 28.37 14.59
N GLY A 253 1.77 27.91 15.53
CA GLY A 253 1.57 28.10 16.97
C GLY A 253 0.21 27.55 17.43
N GLY A 254 -0.50 28.26 18.29
CA GLY A 254 -1.79 27.82 18.80
C GLY A 254 -2.86 27.53 17.72
N GLN A 255 -2.76 28.15 16.55
CA GLN A 255 -3.68 27.89 15.43
C GLN A 255 -3.48 26.47 14.85
N GLY A 256 -2.26 25.94 14.87
CA GLY A 256 -1.96 24.59 14.44
C GLY A 256 -2.51 23.51 15.39
N TYR A 257 -2.80 23.85 16.64
CA TYR A 257 -3.34 22.95 17.64
C TYR A 257 -4.89 22.91 17.66
N ILE A 258 -5.56 23.94 17.15
CA ILE A 258 -7.01 24.09 17.21
C ILE A 258 -7.66 23.42 15.98
N GLU A 259 -8.39 22.31 16.15
CA GLU A 259 -9.04 21.58 15.06
C GLU A 259 -10.01 22.44 14.23
N LYS A 260 -10.77 23.34 14.88
CA LYS A 260 -11.77 24.21 14.22
C LYS A 260 -11.16 25.17 13.19
N THR A 261 -9.87 25.45 13.26
CA THR A 261 -9.18 26.31 12.26
C THR A 261 -9.06 25.61 10.89
N GLY A 262 -9.21 24.31 10.86
CA GLY A 262 -9.01 23.47 9.67
C GLY A 262 -7.54 23.30 9.27
N ILE A 263 -6.60 23.95 9.98
CA ILE A 263 -5.15 23.79 9.75
C ILE A 263 -4.70 22.39 10.12
N PRO A 264 -5.00 21.84 11.31
CA PRO A 264 -4.70 20.44 11.62
C PRO A 264 -5.23 19.48 10.58
N GLY A 265 -6.49 19.62 10.14
CA GLY A 265 -7.06 18.78 9.11
C GLY A 265 -6.34 18.87 7.76
N LYS A 266 -5.85 20.03 7.38
CA LYS A 266 -5.10 20.25 6.13
C LYS A 266 -3.69 19.66 6.18
N ILE A 267 -3.08 19.60 7.35
CA ILE A 267 -1.73 19.10 7.61
C ILE A 267 -1.79 17.66 8.16
N ALA A 268 -2.73 17.37 9.06
CA ALA A 268 -2.88 16.07 9.75
C ALA A 268 -3.47 14.96 8.89
N LEU A 269 -3.95 15.25 7.67
CA LEU A 269 -4.08 14.22 6.63
C LEU A 269 -2.78 13.40 6.50
N SER A 270 -1.65 13.99 6.87
CA SER A 270 -0.38 13.28 7.04
C SER A 270 -0.40 12.29 8.20
N HIS A 271 -1.08 12.55 9.32
CA HIS A 271 -1.26 11.58 10.42
C HIS A 271 -2.17 10.41 10.03
N GLU A 272 -3.17 10.62 9.18
CA GLU A 272 -3.99 9.53 8.63
C GLU A 272 -3.24 8.72 7.56
N ILE A 273 -2.28 9.33 6.88
CA ILE A 273 -1.49 8.70 5.83
C ILE A 273 -0.25 8.00 6.41
N LEU A 274 0.23 8.44 7.57
CA LEU A 274 1.42 7.94 8.24
C LEU A 274 1.48 6.42 8.42
N PRO A 275 0.44 5.73 8.90
CA PRO A 275 0.46 4.28 9.05
C PRO A 275 0.51 3.55 7.71
N SER A 276 -0.09 4.11 6.66
CA SER A 276 -0.04 3.55 5.31
C SER A 276 1.38 3.54 4.74
N PHE A 277 2.21 4.50 5.17
CA PHE A 277 3.61 4.58 4.75
C PHE A 277 4.52 3.59 5.50
N CYS A 278 4.23 3.26 6.75
CA CYS A 278 5.10 2.40 7.55
C CYS A 278 4.91 0.90 7.28
N HIS A 279 3.73 0.48 6.85
CA HIS A 279 3.33 -0.94 6.84
C HIS A 279 3.90 -1.80 5.72
N ASN A 280 4.57 -1.22 4.72
CA ASN A 280 5.15 -1.96 3.58
C ASN A 280 6.66 -1.75 3.41
N SER A 281 7.42 -1.56 4.49
CA SER A 281 8.88 -1.55 4.39
C SER A 281 9.39 -2.97 4.11
N PRO A 282 10.25 -3.18 3.11
CA PRO A 282 10.83 -4.49 2.89
C PRO A 282 11.78 -4.85 4.04
N PRO A 283 11.92 -6.13 4.40
CA PRO A 283 12.75 -6.60 5.52
C PRO A 283 14.26 -6.33 5.36
N ILE A 284 14.68 -5.78 4.24
CA ILE A 284 16.10 -5.57 3.92
C ILE A 284 16.74 -4.43 4.74
N LEU A 285 15.96 -3.57 5.39
CA LEU A 285 16.49 -2.42 6.15
C LEU A 285 16.16 -2.46 7.64
N SER A 286 15.47 -3.48 8.14
CA SER A 286 15.15 -3.58 9.57
C SER A 286 16.35 -3.85 10.49
N PRO A 287 17.48 -4.48 10.09
CA PRO A 287 18.64 -4.64 10.95
C PRO A 287 19.53 -3.39 11.08
N LEU A 288 19.39 -2.40 10.17
CA LEU A 288 20.27 -1.23 10.15
C LEU A 288 19.73 -0.01 10.91
N MET A 289 18.53 -0.09 11.47
CA MET A 289 17.91 1.00 12.22
C MET A 289 17.80 0.74 13.73
N ILE A 290 18.46 -0.30 14.27
CA ILE A 290 18.57 -0.59 15.72
C ILE A 290 20.06 -0.62 16.13
N ALA A 291 20.88 0.27 15.59
CA ALA A 291 22.20 0.55 16.13
C ALA A 291 22.40 2.05 16.26
#